data_83e686226ac54010bd683c2820244279
#
_entry.id   83e686226ac54010bd683c2820244279
#
_cell.length_a   1.000
_cell.length_b   1.000
_cell.length_c   1.000
_cell.angle_alpha   90.00
_cell.angle_beta   90.00
_cell.angle_gamma   90.00
#
_symmetry.space_group_name_H-M   'P 1'
#
loop_
_entity.id
_entity.type
_entity.pdbx_description
1 polymer ?
#
loop_
_entity_poly.entity_id
_entity_poly.type
_entity_poly.pdbx_seq_one_letter_code
_entity_poly.pdbx_strand_id
1 'polypeptide(L)'
;GWIALSQLALIGLILGMSVTSPQNGLWFLALLAFCLTFVSASQDVAIDAYRTEVLREPERGMGAAVSVTGYRVAMLVSGALALILSEYLGWRATYMLMALIMSIGVVAVWLGPEPEDPGTPPASMRDAVEGPFKEFFSRTGVWSLLALIVLYKLGDAFAGSLTTTFLI
;
A
#
# COMPACT_ATOMS: atom_id res chain seq x y z
N GLY A 1 8.12 13.00 -7.09
CA GLY A 1 8.28 11.99 -7.70
C GLY A 1 7.27 10.86 -7.92
N TRP A 2 7.77 9.63 -7.85
CA TRP A 2 7.01 8.41 -8.18
C TRP A 2 5.74 8.22 -7.32
N ILE A 3 5.83 8.48 -6.01
CA ILE A 3 4.70 8.35 -5.08
C ILE A 3 3.52 9.25 -5.49
N ALA A 4 3.78 10.51 -5.83
CA ALA A 4 2.73 11.43 -6.27
C ALA A 4 2.09 10.98 -7.60
N LEU A 5 2.91 10.49 -8.55
CA LEU A 5 2.40 9.97 -9.82
C LEU A 5 1.49 8.74 -9.59
N SER A 6 1.92 7.80 -8.75
CA SER A 6 1.13 6.62 -8.40
C SER A 6 -0.19 7.00 -7.73
N GLN A 7 -0.17 7.99 -6.82
CA GLN A 7 -1.40 8.46 -6.18
C GLN A 7 -2.39 9.08 -7.18
N LEU A 8 -1.91 9.90 -8.10
CA LEU A 8 -2.77 10.46 -9.15
C LEU A 8 -3.35 9.36 -10.05
N ALA A 9 -2.54 8.36 -10.40
CA ALA A 9 -3.01 7.20 -11.16
C ALA A 9 -4.09 6.41 -10.38
N LEU A 10 -3.89 6.17 -9.08
CA LEU A 10 -4.87 5.50 -8.22
C LEU A 10 -6.18 6.28 -8.12
N ILE A 11 -6.12 7.60 -7.93
CA ILE A 11 -7.30 8.47 -7.94
C ILE A 11 -8.05 8.33 -9.28
N GLY A 12 -7.34 8.38 -10.41
CA GLY A 12 -7.93 8.20 -11.73
C GLY A 12 -8.61 6.84 -11.90
N LEU A 13 -7.98 5.77 -11.41
CA LEU A 13 -8.53 4.41 -11.46
C LEU A 13 -9.79 4.27 -10.58
N ILE A 14 -9.77 4.82 -9.37
CA ILE A 14 -10.94 4.83 -8.47
C ILE A 14 -12.10 5.62 -9.09
N LEU A 15 -11.81 6.77 -9.70
CA LEU A 15 -12.81 7.55 -10.43
C LEU A 15 -13.35 6.79 -11.65
N GLY A 16 -12.49 6.06 -12.37
CA GLY A 16 -12.90 5.15 -13.45
C GLY A 16 -13.86 4.06 -12.96
N MET A 17 -13.58 3.48 -11.79
CA MET A 17 -14.49 2.51 -11.17
C MET A 17 -15.84 3.15 -10.75
N SER A 18 -15.85 4.42 -10.37
CA SER A 18 -17.08 5.12 -9.98
C SER A 18 -18.11 5.26 -11.11
N VAL A 19 -17.66 5.31 -12.35
CA VAL A 19 -18.50 5.44 -13.54
C VAL A 19 -18.78 4.10 -14.24
N THR A 20 -18.16 3.02 -13.79
CA THR A 20 -18.30 1.69 -14.36
C THR A 20 -19.29 0.87 -13.54
N SER A 21 -20.22 0.19 -14.21
CA SER A 21 -21.18 -0.74 -13.58
C SER A 21 -20.79 -2.18 -13.91
N PRO A 22 -20.85 -3.12 -12.94
CA PRO A 22 -20.63 -4.54 -13.21
C PRO A 22 -21.54 -5.11 -14.29
N GLN A 23 -22.75 -4.54 -14.43
CA GLN A 23 -23.75 -4.94 -15.43
C GLN A 23 -23.33 -4.58 -16.86
N ASN A 24 -22.56 -3.51 -17.04
CA ASN A 24 -22.22 -2.96 -18.34
C ASN A 24 -20.78 -3.33 -18.79
N GLY A 25 -19.96 -3.91 -17.92
CA GLY A 25 -18.57 -4.19 -18.28
C GLY A 25 -17.74 -4.85 -17.17
N LEU A 26 -18.12 -6.07 -16.81
CA LEU A 26 -17.39 -6.82 -15.76
C LEU A 26 -15.88 -6.93 -16.03
N TRP A 27 -15.50 -7.21 -17.28
CA TRP A 27 -14.09 -7.32 -17.68
C TRP A 27 -13.34 -5.99 -17.57
N PHE A 28 -14.02 -4.88 -17.89
CA PHE A 28 -13.42 -3.56 -17.75
C PHE A 28 -13.23 -3.19 -16.28
N LEU A 29 -14.20 -3.49 -15.44
CA LEU A 29 -14.08 -3.30 -13.99
C LEU A 29 -12.95 -4.17 -13.40
N ALA A 30 -12.84 -5.43 -13.83
CA ALA A 30 -11.75 -6.32 -13.42
C ALA A 30 -10.37 -5.78 -13.85
N LEU A 31 -10.26 -5.22 -15.04
CA LEU A 31 -9.04 -4.58 -15.53
C LEU A 31 -8.67 -3.35 -14.68
N LEU A 32 -9.64 -2.50 -14.38
CA LEU A 32 -9.41 -1.34 -13.49
C LEU A 32 -8.95 -1.77 -12.10
N ALA A 33 -9.57 -2.81 -11.53
CA ALA A 33 -9.17 -3.37 -10.24
C ALA A 33 -7.77 -3.96 -10.27
N PHE A 34 -7.41 -4.66 -11.36
CA PHE A 34 -6.05 -5.17 -11.55
C PHE A 34 -5.02 -4.04 -11.65
N CYS A 35 -5.28 -3.02 -12.46
CA CYS A 35 -4.40 -1.86 -12.57
C CYS A 35 -4.26 -1.13 -11.23
N LEU A 36 -5.35 -0.96 -10.50
CA LEU A 36 -5.36 -0.35 -9.17
C LEU A 36 -4.48 -1.12 -8.20
N THR A 37 -4.61 -2.44 -8.17
CA THR A 37 -3.80 -3.30 -7.29
C THR A 37 -2.32 -3.23 -7.65
N PHE A 38 -2.00 -3.25 -8.94
CA PHE A 38 -0.62 -3.17 -9.42
C PHE A 38 0.03 -1.83 -9.09
N VAL A 39 -0.67 -0.72 -9.33
CA VAL A 39 -0.17 0.63 -9.00
C VAL A 39 -0.04 0.81 -7.49
N SER A 40 -1.00 0.30 -6.71
CA SER A 40 -0.93 0.32 -5.24
C SER A 40 0.28 -0.44 -4.72
N ALA A 41 0.52 -1.67 -5.18
CA ALA A 41 1.69 -2.45 -4.79
C ALA A 41 3.02 -1.76 -5.16
N SER A 42 3.07 -1.12 -6.32
CA SER A 42 4.24 -0.34 -6.75
C SER A 42 4.46 0.89 -5.87
N GLN A 43 3.38 1.53 -5.43
CA GLN A 43 3.43 2.67 -4.53
C GLN A 43 3.91 2.26 -3.13
N ASP A 44 3.47 1.11 -2.62
CA ASP A 44 3.88 0.60 -1.30
C ASP A 44 5.40 0.42 -1.24
N VAL A 45 6.01 -0.15 -2.29
CA VAL A 45 7.47 -0.27 -2.38
C VAL A 45 8.16 1.10 -2.32
N ALA A 46 7.62 2.09 -3.04
CA ALA A 46 8.19 3.44 -3.06
C ALA A 46 8.03 4.17 -1.71
N ILE A 47 6.90 3.97 -1.02
CA ILE A 47 6.66 4.53 0.33
C ILE A 47 7.58 3.88 1.35
N ASP A 48 7.79 2.57 1.28
CA ASP A 48 8.69 1.86 2.20
C ASP A 48 10.15 2.29 2.00
N ALA A 49 10.59 2.47 0.76
CA ALA A 49 11.91 3.03 0.45
C ALA A 49 12.04 4.46 1.02
N TYR A 50 11.10 5.35 0.69
CA TYR A 50 11.08 6.72 1.20
C TYR A 50 11.12 6.78 2.73
N ARG A 51 10.36 5.94 3.41
CA ARG A 51 10.34 5.88 4.88
C ARG A 51 11.70 5.49 5.46
N THR A 52 12.42 4.56 4.83
CA THR A 52 13.74 4.13 5.30
C THR A 52 14.82 5.19 5.05
N GLU A 53 14.67 6.01 4.03
CA GLU A 53 15.60 7.09 3.68
C GLU A 53 15.39 8.35 4.53
N VAL A 54 14.14 8.72 4.80
CA VAL A 54 13.80 9.96 5.54
C VAL A 54 13.98 9.79 7.06
N LEU A 55 13.71 8.59 7.61
CA LEU A 55 13.77 8.37 9.05
C LEU A 55 15.19 8.00 9.51
N ARG A 56 15.69 8.70 10.54
CA ARG A 56 16.94 8.36 11.22
C ARG A 56 16.79 7.02 11.96
N GLU A 57 17.89 6.31 12.16
CA GLU A 57 17.87 4.98 12.80
C GLU A 57 17.06 4.92 14.11
N PRO A 58 17.19 5.87 15.07
CA PRO A 58 16.39 5.84 16.31
C PRO A 58 14.90 6.12 16.08
N GLU A 59 14.52 6.76 14.98
CA GLU A 59 13.14 7.14 14.65
C GLU A 59 12.39 6.04 13.89
N ARG A 60 13.09 5.06 13.32
CA ARG A 60 12.50 3.98 12.49
C ARG A 60 11.44 3.17 13.23
N GLY A 61 11.64 2.93 14.54
CA GLY A 61 10.65 2.22 15.36
C GLY A 61 9.33 2.98 15.50
N MET A 62 9.42 4.28 15.79
CA MET A 62 8.25 5.15 15.85
C MET A 62 7.58 5.28 14.47
N GLY A 63 8.35 5.49 13.43
CA GLY A 63 7.84 5.57 12.06
C GLY A 63 7.11 4.30 11.62
N ALA A 64 7.61 3.12 11.99
CA ALA A 64 6.93 1.86 11.75
C ALA A 64 5.59 1.79 12.50
N ALA A 65 5.54 2.19 13.77
CA ALA A 65 4.30 2.21 14.56
C ALA A 65 3.24 3.15 13.97
N VAL A 66 3.64 4.36 13.55
CA VAL A 66 2.75 5.32 12.88
C VAL A 66 2.24 4.76 11.55
N SER A 67 3.10 4.15 10.74
CA SER A 67 2.70 3.51 9.47
C SER A 67 1.68 2.40 9.68
N VAL A 68 1.90 1.50 10.64
CA VAL A 68 0.96 0.42 10.96
C VAL A 68 -0.38 0.97 11.44
N THR A 69 -0.36 2.01 12.27
CA THR A 69 -1.58 2.66 12.74
C THR A 69 -2.34 3.30 11.58
N GLY A 70 -1.65 4.05 10.71
CA GLY A 70 -2.23 4.65 9.51
C GLY A 70 -2.85 3.60 8.57
N TYR A 71 -2.15 2.50 8.34
CA TYR A 71 -2.65 1.37 7.57
C TYR A 71 -3.94 0.78 8.15
N ARG A 72 -4.01 0.57 9.47
CA ARG A 72 -5.22 0.06 10.14
C ARG A 72 -6.40 1.02 10.01
N VAL A 73 -6.16 2.33 10.18
CA VAL A 73 -7.20 3.35 9.97
C VAL A 73 -7.67 3.33 8.51
N ALA A 74 -6.76 3.26 7.55
CA ALA A 74 -7.09 3.18 6.13
C ALA A 74 -7.92 1.92 5.81
N MET A 75 -7.62 0.77 6.41
CA MET A 75 -8.42 -0.45 6.26
C MET A 75 -9.86 -0.27 6.79
N LEU A 76 -10.05 0.41 7.91
CA LEU A 76 -11.39 0.71 8.45
C LEU A 76 -12.16 1.65 7.52
N VAL A 77 -11.50 2.66 6.98
CA VAL A 77 -12.11 3.61 6.05
C VAL A 77 -12.46 2.93 4.72
N SER A 78 -11.51 2.23 4.09
CA SER A 78 -11.72 1.61 2.78
C SER A 78 -12.58 0.34 2.83
N GLY A 79 -12.62 -0.35 3.97
CA GLY A 79 -13.44 -1.52 4.19
C GLY A 79 -14.81 -1.16 4.81
N ALA A 80 -14.85 -0.97 6.13
CA ALA A 80 -16.09 -0.81 6.86
C ALA A 80 -16.88 0.45 6.46
N LEU A 81 -16.19 1.61 6.46
CA LEU A 81 -16.88 2.88 6.13
C LEU A 81 -17.34 2.90 4.67
N ALA A 82 -16.54 2.41 3.73
CA ALA A 82 -16.93 2.35 2.33
C ALA A 82 -18.15 1.46 2.09
N LEU A 83 -18.25 0.31 2.78
CA LEU A 83 -19.42 -0.57 2.70
C LEU A 83 -20.68 0.11 3.27
N ILE A 84 -20.57 0.73 4.44
CA ILE A 84 -21.69 1.48 5.04
C ILE A 84 -22.14 2.61 4.09
N LEU A 85 -21.22 3.39 3.58
CA LEU A 85 -21.54 4.49 2.66
C LEU A 85 -22.16 3.99 1.35
N SER A 86 -21.73 2.84 0.85
CA SER A 86 -22.29 2.27 -0.38
C SER A 86 -23.76 1.89 -0.25
N GLU A 87 -24.20 1.53 0.96
CA GLU A 87 -25.61 1.23 1.24
C GLU A 87 -26.49 2.50 1.20
N TYR A 88 -25.98 3.62 1.73
CA TYR A 88 -26.76 4.87 1.80
C TYR A 88 -26.60 5.76 0.57
N LEU A 89 -25.42 5.85 0.00
CA LEU A 89 -25.07 6.77 -1.10
C LEU A 89 -24.93 6.08 -2.45
N GLY A 90 -24.87 4.76 -2.45
CA GLY A 90 -24.55 3.96 -3.63
C GLY A 90 -23.04 3.94 -3.97
N TRP A 91 -22.62 2.97 -4.73
CA TRP A 91 -21.20 2.73 -5.07
C TRP A 91 -20.53 3.89 -5.78
N ARG A 92 -21.26 4.58 -6.67
CA ARG A 92 -20.69 5.71 -7.42
C ARG A 92 -20.22 6.83 -6.49
N ALA A 93 -21.07 7.27 -5.58
CA ALA A 93 -20.72 8.33 -4.64
C ALA A 93 -19.65 7.90 -3.65
N THR A 94 -19.68 6.63 -3.23
CA THR A 94 -18.66 6.05 -2.35
C THR A 94 -17.27 6.06 -2.99
N TYR A 95 -17.15 5.64 -4.25
CA TYR A 95 -15.86 5.70 -4.96
C TYR A 95 -15.37 7.15 -5.14
N MET A 96 -16.26 8.10 -5.44
CA MET A 96 -15.90 9.52 -5.53
C MET A 96 -15.37 10.05 -4.19
N LEU A 97 -16.00 9.67 -3.09
CA LEU A 97 -15.57 10.06 -1.74
C LEU A 97 -14.22 9.43 -1.39
N MET A 98 -14.01 8.15 -1.72
CA MET A 98 -12.72 7.48 -1.52
C MET A 98 -11.61 8.13 -2.34
N ALA A 99 -11.88 8.53 -3.58
CA ALA A 99 -10.93 9.28 -4.40
C ALA A 99 -10.59 10.66 -3.79
N LEU A 100 -11.58 11.33 -3.21
CA LEU A 100 -11.39 12.60 -2.50
C LEU A 100 -10.52 12.40 -1.25
N ILE A 101 -10.79 11.36 -0.44
CA ILE A 101 -9.96 11.04 0.72
C ILE A 101 -8.52 10.71 0.29
N MET A 102 -8.34 9.99 -0.81
CA MET A 102 -7.02 9.67 -1.34
C MET A 102 -6.23 10.92 -1.76
N SER A 103 -6.91 12.00 -2.13
CA SER A 103 -6.27 13.28 -2.47
C SER A 103 -5.51 13.90 -1.28
N ILE A 104 -5.88 13.57 -0.05
CA ILE A 104 -5.14 13.96 1.16
C ILE A 104 -3.71 13.40 1.11
N GLY A 105 -3.54 12.18 0.60
CA GLY A 105 -2.23 11.57 0.42
C GLY A 105 -1.36 12.32 -0.58
N VAL A 106 -1.92 12.87 -1.66
CA VAL A 106 -1.18 13.71 -2.62
C VAL A 106 -0.64 14.96 -1.92
N VAL A 107 -1.47 15.62 -1.11
CA VAL A 107 -1.07 16.80 -0.33
C VAL A 107 0.03 16.41 0.68
N ALA A 108 -0.11 15.28 1.36
CA ALA A 108 0.88 14.79 2.32
C ALA A 108 2.24 14.51 1.65
N VAL A 109 2.25 13.93 0.46
CA VAL A 109 3.48 13.72 -0.31
C VAL A 109 4.13 15.03 -0.75
N TRP A 110 3.31 16.02 -1.08
CA TRP A 110 3.81 17.33 -1.51
C TRP A 110 4.40 18.15 -0.35
N LEU A 111 3.89 17.95 0.85
CA LEU A 111 4.38 18.58 2.07
C LEU A 111 5.48 17.77 2.78
N GLY A 112 5.72 16.54 2.34
CA GLY A 112 6.72 15.64 2.93
C GLY A 112 8.15 16.16 2.70
N PRO A 113 9.06 15.96 3.67
CA PRO A 113 10.47 16.32 3.48
C PRO A 113 11.12 15.45 2.40
N GLU A 114 12.05 16.02 1.65
CA GLU A 114 12.89 15.23 0.76
C GLU A 114 14.02 14.55 1.55
N PRO A 115 14.44 13.32 1.16
CA PRO A 115 15.59 12.67 1.76
C PRO A 115 16.85 13.54 1.66
N GLU A 116 17.62 13.63 2.73
CA GLU A 116 18.86 14.43 2.78
C GLU A 116 19.93 13.86 1.84
N ASP A 117 19.95 12.54 1.65
CA ASP A 117 20.87 11.86 0.75
C ASP A 117 20.08 10.86 -0.13
N PRO A 118 19.67 11.27 -1.34
CA PRO A 118 18.89 10.43 -2.23
C PRO A 118 19.69 9.30 -2.87
N GLY A 119 20.79 8.86 -2.32
CA GLY A 119 21.59 7.74 -2.79
C GLY A 119 21.87 7.75 -4.31
N THR A 120 22.88 7.09 -4.77
CA THR A 120 23.10 6.92 -6.21
C THR A 120 22.13 5.89 -6.77
N PRO A 121 21.32 6.25 -7.78
CA PRO A 121 20.41 5.27 -8.39
C PRO A 121 21.23 4.12 -9.00
N PRO A 122 20.73 2.87 -8.91
CA PRO A 122 21.43 1.71 -9.49
C PRO A 122 21.62 1.90 -10.99
N ALA A 123 22.80 1.53 -11.50
CA ALA A 123 23.18 1.72 -12.90
C ALA A 123 22.34 0.87 -13.88
N SER A 124 21.74 -0.22 -13.41
CA SER A 124 20.88 -1.10 -14.21
C SER A 124 19.78 -1.73 -13.35
N MET A 125 18.69 -2.17 -14.01
CA MET A 125 17.63 -2.96 -13.35
C MET A 125 18.18 -4.25 -12.72
N ARG A 126 19.22 -4.81 -13.29
CA ARG A 126 19.87 -6.00 -12.75
C ARG A 126 20.57 -5.70 -11.44
N ASP A 127 21.29 -4.59 -11.37
CA ASP A 127 21.97 -4.15 -10.14
C ASP A 127 20.98 -3.77 -9.05
N ALA A 128 19.83 -3.18 -9.45
CA ALA A 128 18.74 -2.84 -8.54
C ALA A 128 18.13 -4.06 -7.84
N VAL A 129 18.19 -5.23 -8.48
CA VAL A 129 17.60 -6.48 -7.94
C VAL A 129 18.70 -7.39 -7.35
N GLU A 130 19.72 -7.71 -8.12
CA GLU A 130 20.74 -8.68 -7.70
C GLU A 130 21.57 -8.20 -6.49
N GLY A 131 21.86 -6.90 -6.42
CA GLY A 131 22.66 -6.32 -5.33
C GLY A 131 22.01 -6.55 -3.96
N PRO A 132 20.78 -6.02 -3.72
CA PRO A 132 20.07 -6.20 -2.46
C PRO A 132 19.80 -7.67 -2.11
N PHE A 133 19.46 -8.50 -3.11
CA PHE A 133 19.28 -9.93 -2.88
C PHE A 133 20.55 -10.63 -2.40
N LYS A 134 21.67 -10.42 -3.08
CA LYS A 134 22.96 -11.01 -2.68
C LYS A 134 23.38 -10.53 -1.30
N GLU A 135 23.24 -9.24 -1.02
CA GLU A 135 23.55 -8.67 0.28
C GLU A 135 22.68 -9.29 1.37
N PHE A 136 21.35 -9.36 1.17
CA PHE A 136 20.42 -9.92 2.12
C PHE A 136 20.76 -11.37 2.46
N PHE A 137 20.95 -12.23 1.43
CA PHE A 137 21.21 -13.65 1.62
C PHE A 137 22.64 -13.95 2.09
N SER A 138 23.57 -12.99 2.02
CA SER A 138 24.92 -13.12 2.58
C SER A 138 25.00 -12.86 4.10
N ARG A 139 23.93 -12.27 4.68
CA ARG A 139 23.91 -11.94 6.11
C ARG A 139 23.80 -13.20 6.97
N THR A 140 24.59 -13.25 8.05
CA THR A 140 24.49 -14.32 9.05
C THR A 140 23.12 -14.28 9.73
N GLY A 141 22.41 -15.42 9.78
CA GLY A 141 21.11 -15.53 10.43
C GLY A 141 19.90 -15.17 9.56
N VAL A 142 20.08 -14.90 8.26
CA VAL A 142 18.99 -14.55 7.35
C VAL A 142 17.88 -15.62 7.30
N TRP A 143 18.24 -16.88 7.35
CA TRP A 143 17.27 -17.98 7.35
C TRP A 143 16.44 -18.03 8.61
N SER A 144 17.04 -17.73 9.77
CA SER A 144 16.30 -17.61 11.04
C SER A 144 15.36 -16.42 11.02
N LEU A 145 15.79 -15.30 10.44
CA LEU A 145 14.96 -14.11 10.25
C LEU A 145 13.78 -14.40 9.32
N LEU A 146 14.01 -15.05 8.19
CA LEU A 146 12.95 -15.45 7.26
C LEU A 146 11.96 -16.42 7.92
N ALA A 147 12.46 -17.43 8.65
CA ALA A 147 11.60 -18.35 9.39
C ALA A 147 10.74 -17.60 10.42
N LEU A 148 11.32 -16.65 11.15
CA LEU A 148 10.58 -15.82 12.10
C LEU A 148 9.47 -15.01 11.42
N ILE A 149 9.77 -14.36 10.29
CA ILE A 149 8.79 -13.58 9.52
C ILE A 149 7.64 -14.48 9.03
N VAL A 150 7.97 -15.65 8.46
CA VAL A 150 6.98 -16.60 7.96
C VAL A 150 6.11 -17.12 9.09
N LEU A 151 6.70 -17.54 10.21
CA LEU A 151 5.94 -18.08 11.36
C LEU A 151 5.04 -17.00 11.98
N TYR A 152 5.53 -15.77 12.08
CA TYR A 152 4.72 -14.63 12.56
C TYR A 152 3.52 -14.39 11.65
N LYS A 153 3.74 -14.34 10.33
CA LYS A 153 2.68 -14.13 9.35
C LYS A 153 1.69 -15.29 9.27
N LEU A 154 2.15 -16.52 9.43
CA LEU A 154 1.27 -17.69 9.52
C LEU A 154 0.34 -17.58 10.73
N GLY A 155 0.85 -17.21 11.91
CA GLY A 155 0.03 -16.99 13.11
C GLY A 155 -1.06 -15.94 12.89
N ASP A 156 -0.70 -14.81 12.28
CA ASP A 156 -1.61 -13.71 11.94
C ASP A 156 -2.69 -14.16 10.93
N ALA A 157 -2.30 -14.91 9.90
CA ALA A 157 -3.21 -15.44 8.89
C ALA A 157 -4.19 -16.47 9.47
N PHE A 158 -3.72 -17.38 10.35
CA PHE A 158 -4.58 -18.33 11.03
C PHE A 158 -5.56 -17.64 11.98
N ALA A 159 -5.10 -16.66 12.77
CA ALA A 159 -5.97 -15.88 13.64
C ALA A 159 -7.05 -15.15 12.83
N GLY A 160 -6.69 -14.52 11.71
CA GLY A 160 -7.63 -13.86 10.81
C GLY A 160 -8.67 -14.79 10.21
N SER A 161 -8.27 -16.00 9.77
CA SER A 161 -9.20 -16.97 9.19
C SER A 161 -10.18 -17.53 10.21
N LEU A 162 -9.73 -17.75 11.45
CA LEU A 162 -10.58 -18.24 12.53
C LEU A 162 -11.56 -17.17 13.02
N THR A 163 -11.18 -15.89 13.02
CA THR A 163 -12.05 -14.79 13.46
C THR A 163 -13.35 -14.76 12.67
N THR A 164 -13.30 -14.97 11.36
CA THR A 164 -14.50 -14.99 10.50
C THR A 164 -15.43 -16.15 10.88
N THR A 165 -14.88 -17.31 11.22
CA THR A 165 -15.65 -18.51 11.60
C THR A 165 -16.32 -18.39 12.97
N PHE A 166 -15.74 -17.60 13.89
CA PHE A 166 -16.30 -17.39 15.23
C PHE A 166 -17.29 -16.23 15.33
N LEU A 167 -17.33 -15.34 14.34
CA LEU A 167 -18.22 -14.18 14.31
C LEU A 167 -19.54 -14.42 13.54
N ILE A 168 -19.65 -15.55 12.86
CA ILE A 168 -20.86 -16.01 12.15
C ILE A 168 -21.49 -17.16 12.94
#